data_ddeed33688228a860a1f27df58e71bc7
#
_entry.id   ddeed33688228a860a1f27df58e71bc7
#
_cell.length_a   1.000
_cell.length_b   1.000
_cell.length_c   1.000
_cell.angle_alpha   90.00
_cell.angle_beta   90.00
_cell.angle_gamma   90.00
#
_symmetry.space_group_name_H-M   'P 1'
#
loop_
_entity.id
_entity.type
_entity.pdbx_description
1 polymer ?
#
loop_
_entity_poly.entity_id
_entity_poly.type
_entity_poly.pdbx_seq_one_letter_code
_entity_poly.pdbx_strand_id
1 'polypeptide(L)'
;MNLAIWDIESSSAITDFGSIIEIGGILVDENFKEKDRFNLRCRLPEGEIPQAMALIVNKTTVDQLTKVNLSHYQMLGEIERIFTLWGKKWGPTIFLGWSNIGFDDEMLRKEFFKGIRYPYITNASPNKRHDGINIARGAYALDPNVLETEINAKNNPVFKL
;
A
#
# COMPACT_ATOMS: atom_id res chain seq x y z
N MET A 1 16.87 10.28 -6.40
CA MET A 1 15.48 9.80 -6.64
C MET A 1 14.94 9.28 -5.31
N ASN A 2 13.63 9.46 -5.04
CA ASN A 2 13.07 9.03 -3.76
C ASN A 2 12.32 7.72 -3.92
N LEU A 3 12.25 6.94 -2.83
CA LEU A 3 11.50 5.70 -2.75
C LEU A 3 10.43 5.84 -1.65
N ALA A 4 9.17 5.66 -2.02
CA ALA A 4 8.05 5.57 -1.10
C ALA A 4 7.70 4.10 -0.90
N ILE A 5 7.97 3.57 0.27
CA ILE A 5 7.59 2.21 0.66
C ILE A 5 6.26 2.33 1.40
N TRP A 6 5.23 1.61 0.94
CA TRP A 6 3.89 1.76 1.45
C TRP A 6 3.08 0.46 1.39
N ASP A 7 2.07 0.38 2.24
CA ASP A 7 1.22 -0.78 2.41
C ASP A 7 -0.18 -0.36 2.90
N ILE A 8 -1.21 -1.19 2.68
CA ILE A 8 -2.57 -0.96 3.15
C ILE A 8 -3.11 -2.13 3.97
N GLU A 9 -4.05 -1.80 4.87
CA GLU A 9 -4.99 -2.75 5.45
C GLU A 9 -6.40 -2.46 4.91
N SER A 10 -7.15 -3.50 4.59
CA SER A 10 -8.44 -3.37 3.93
C SER A 10 -9.56 -4.09 4.67
N SER A 11 -10.79 -3.70 4.41
CA SER A 11 -11.99 -4.37 4.92
C SER A 11 -12.31 -5.68 4.20
N SER A 12 -11.67 -5.97 3.06
CA SER A 12 -11.93 -7.14 2.21
C SER A 12 -10.70 -7.52 1.40
N ALA A 13 -10.54 -8.82 1.12
CA ALA A 13 -9.56 -9.32 0.17
C ALA A 13 -9.97 -9.08 -1.31
N ILE A 14 -11.17 -8.58 -1.54
CA ILE A 14 -11.72 -8.31 -2.89
C ILE A 14 -11.72 -6.81 -3.12
N THR A 15 -10.86 -6.33 -4.01
CA THR A 15 -10.66 -4.89 -4.26
C THR A 15 -11.89 -4.17 -4.83
N ASP A 16 -12.88 -4.89 -5.36
CA ASP A 16 -14.11 -4.29 -5.86
C ASP A 16 -15.14 -3.99 -4.75
N PHE A 17 -15.07 -4.71 -3.64
CA PHE A 17 -16.08 -4.69 -2.58
C PHE A 17 -15.52 -4.26 -1.21
N GLY A 18 -14.22 -4.04 -1.12
CA GLY A 18 -13.58 -3.57 0.09
C GLY A 18 -13.20 -2.11 0.02
N SER A 19 -12.85 -1.58 1.18
CA SER A 19 -12.26 -0.24 1.32
C SER A 19 -10.95 -0.31 2.10
N ILE A 20 -10.07 0.65 1.84
CA ILE A 20 -8.88 0.85 2.65
C ILE A 20 -9.30 1.32 4.04
N ILE A 21 -8.87 0.64 5.09
CA ILE A 21 -9.13 1.01 6.49
C ILE A 21 -7.89 1.57 7.18
N GLU A 22 -6.72 1.22 6.69
CA GLU A 22 -5.44 1.79 7.14
C GLU A 22 -4.47 1.84 5.97
N ILE A 23 -3.61 2.83 5.95
CA ILE A 23 -2.52 2.98 5.00
C ILE A 23 -1.31 3.59 5.69
N GLY A 24 -0.15 2.97 5.51
CA GLY A 24 1.12 3.49 6.00
C GLY A 24 2.14 3.68 4.89
N GLY A 25 3.06 4.60 5.08
CA GLY A 25 4.15 4.79 4.13
C GLY A 25 5.33 5.56 4.70
N ILE A 26 6.50 5.25 4.16
CA ILE A 26 7.77 5.90 4.49
C ILE A 26 8.42 6.36 3.19
N LEU A 27 8.82 7.62 3.15
CA LEU A 27 9.62 8.19 2.06
C LEU A 27 11.10 8.18 2.46
N VAL A 28 11.94 7.58 1.62
CA VAL A 28 13.39 7.58 1.79
C VAL A 28 14.09 8.17 0.56
N ASP A 29 15.32 8.65 0.75
CA ASP A 29 16.18 9.08 -0.37
C ASP A 29 17.01 7.90 -0.95
N GLU A 30 17.89 8.20 -1.90
CA GLU A 30 18.77 7.22 -2.55
C GLU A 30 19.77 6.55 -1.61
N ASN A 31 19.96 7.05 -0.40
CA ASN A 31 20.79 6.46 0.66
C ASN A 31 19.93 5.74 1.71
N PHE A 32 18.66 5.50 1.44
CA PHE A 32 17.66 4.93 2.36
C PHE A 32 17.47 5.75 3.65
N LYS A 33 17.81 7.03 3.63
CA LYS A 33 17.56 7.93 4.75
C LYS A 33 16.11 8.42 4.70
N GLU A 34 15.40 8.22 5.79
CA GLU A 34 14.01 8.67 5.94
C GLU A 34 13.89 10.19 5.77
N LYS A 35 12.93 10.60 4.94
CA LYS A 35 12.53 11.99 4.70
C LYS A 35 11.21 12.31 5.36
N ASP A 36 10.28 11.36 5.36
CA ASP A 36 8.94 11.53 5.89
C ASP A 36 8.26 10.18 6.10
N ARG A 37 7.22 10.15 6.93
CA ARG A 37 6.35 8.98 7.13
C ARG A 37 4.94 9.39 7.46
N PHE A 38 4.01 8.51 7.21
CA PHE A 38 2.64 8.64 7.69
C PHE A 38 2.06 7.27 8.04
N ASN A 39 1.04 7.29 8.89
CA ASN A 39 0.11 6.19 9.10
C ASN A 39 -1.28 6.79 9.33
N LEU A 40 -2.24 6.38 8.52
CA LEU A 40 -3.61 6.87 8.56
C LEU A 40 -4.56 5.68 8.72
N ARG A 41 -5.45 5.76 9.69
CA ARG A 41 -6.56 4.80 9.88
C ARG A 41 -7.88 5.54 9.82
N CYS A 42 -8.88 4.98 9.14
CA CYS A 42 -10.20 5.59 9.01
C CYS A 42 -11.32 4.68 9.53
N ARG A 43 -12.50 5.30 9.71
CA ARG A 43 -13.74 4.55 9.87
C ARG A 43 -14.09 3.82 8.57
N LEU A 44 -14.74 2.67 8.71
CA LEU A 44 -15.43 2.05 7.57
C LEU A 44 -16.42 3.04 6.94
N PRO A 45 -16.56 3.03 5.61
CA PRO A 45 -17.66 3.71 4.94
C PRO A 45 -19.01 3.26 5.51
N GLU A 46 -19.96 4.17 5.55
CA GLU A 46 -21.32 3.87 6.01
C GLU A 46 -21.96 2.78 5.15
N GLY A 47 -22.55 1.77 5.80
CA GLY A 47 -23.17 0.64 5.13
C GLY A 47 -22.23 -0.47 4.67
N GLU A 48 -20.91 -0.30 4.82
CA GLU A 48 -19.96 -1.35 4.49
C GLU A 48 -19.85 -2.40 5.61
N ILE A 49 -19.92 -3.68 5.23
CA ILE A 49 -19.73 -4.82 6.13
C ILE A 49 -18.36 -5.43 5.83
N PRO A 50 -17.40 -5.35 6.76
CA PRO A 50 -16.07 -5.90 6.53
C PRO A 50 -16.08 -7.42 6.55
N GLN A 51 -15.21 -8.04 5.76
CA GLN A 51 -15.00 -9.49 5.80
C GLN A 51 -14.32 -9.90 7.12
N ALA A 52 -14.86 -10.89 7.80
CA ALA A 52 -14.31 -11.37 9.06
C ALA A 52 -12.83 -11.80 8.95
N MET A 53 -12.46 -12.46 7.85
CA MET A 53 -11.07 -12.86 7.61
C MET A 53 -10.12 -11.66 7.45
N ALA A 54 -10.55 -10.59 6.78
CA ALA A 54 -9.76 -9.37 6.65
C ALA A 54 -9.51 -8.75 8.04
N LEU A 55 -10.53 -8.66 8.89
CA LEU A 55 -10.37 -8.15 10.25
C LEU A 55 -9.43 -9.01 11.12
N ILE A 56 -9.47 -10.35 10.96
CA ILE A 56 -8.58 -11.27 11.66
C ILE A 56 -7.13 -11.07 11.23
N VAL A 57 -6.88 -11.00 9.91
CA VAL A 57 -5.54 -10.77 9.35
C VAL A 57 -4.99 -9.42 9.81
N ASN A 58 -5.78 -8.37 9.71
CA ASN A 58 -5.40 -7.00 10.09
C ASN A 58 -5.41 -6.77 11.61
N LYS A 59 -5.76 -7.81 12.41
CA LYS A 59 -5.86 -7.72 13.88
C LYS A 59 -6.71 -6.55 14.36
N THR A 60 -7.78 -6.26 13.63
CA THR A 60 -8.65 -5.10 13.85
C THR A 60 -10.08 -5.57 14.17
N THR A 61 -10.77 -4.85 15.04
CA THR A 61 -12.18 -5.11 15.37
C THR A 61 -13.09 -4.05 14.79
N VAL A 62 -14.37 -4.37 14.59
CA VAL A 62 -15.37 -3.40 14.14
C VAL A 62 -15.47 -2.24 15.13
N ASP A 63 -15.44 -2.52 16.44
CA ASP A 63 -15.48 -1.49 17.49
C ASP A 63 -14.29 -0.50 17.37
N GLN A 64 -13.11 -0.99 17.06
CA GLN A 64 -11.96 -0.11 16.81
C GLN A 64 -12.18 0.80 15.60
N LEU A 65 -12.74 0.27 14.52
CA LEU A 65 -12.98 1.05 13.30
C LEU A 65 -14.10 2.08 13.48
N THR A 66 -15.13 1.78 14.28
CA THR A 66 -16.22 2.75 14.52
C THR A 66 -15.80 3.94 15.40
N LYS A 67 -14.74 3.79 16.20
CA LYS A 67 -14.23 4.85 17.09
C LYS A 67 -13.22 5.80 16.44
N VAL A 68 -12.80 5.54 15.20
CA VAL A 68 -11.86 6.41 14.49
C VAL A 68 -12.58 7.68 14.03
N ASN A 69 -11.99 8.84 14.33
CA ASN A 69 -12.58 10.13 13.95
C ASN A 69 -12.43 10.44 12.46
N LEU A 70 -11.34 9.96 11.82
CA LEU A 70 -11.09 10.21 10.41
C LEU A 70 -12.08 9.40 9.55
N SER A 71 -12.84 10.07 8.69
CA SER A 71 -13.69 9.39 7.73
C SER A 71 -12.85 8.83 6.57
N HIS A 72 -13.36 7.81 5.90
CA HIS A 72 -12.73 7.23 4.72
C HIS A 72 -12.45 8.30 3.63
N TYR A 73 -13.42 9.16 3.33
CA TYR A 73 -13.25 10.25 2.35
C TYR A 73 -12.15 11.25 2.75
N GLN A 74 -12.06 11.59 4.03
CA GLN A 74 -10.99 12.45 4.54
C GLN A 74 -9.62 11.77 4.44
N MET A 75 -9.53 10.47 4.75
CA MET A 75 -8.29 9.69 4.60
C MET A 75 -7.79 9.72 3.17
N LEU A 76 -8.66 9.47 2.18
CA LEU A 76 -8.28 9.56 0.76
C LEU A 76 -7.75 10.96 0.40
N GLY A 77 -8.33 12.02 0.96
CA GLY A 77 -7.83 13.39 0.80
C GLY A 77 -6.45 13.60 1.39
N GLU A 78 -6.19 13.05 2.56
CA GLU A 78 -4.87 13.12 3.20
C GLU A 78 -3.81 12.33 2.43
N ILE A 79 -4.14 11.14 1.92
CA ILE A 79 -3.23 10.36 1.06
C ILE A 79 -2.84 11.18 -0.19
N GLU A 80 -3.83 11.75 -0.89
CA GLU A 80 -3.60 12.58 -2.06
C GLU A 80 -2.70 13.79 -1.72
N ARG A 81 -2.98 14.46 -0.59
CA ARG A 81 -2.20 15.59 -0.10
C ARG A 81 -0.74 15.18 0.18
N ILE A 82 -0.53 14.06 0.89
CA ILE A 82 0.81 13.57 1.26
C ILE A 82 1.61 13.20 0.00
N PHE A 83 1.04 12.40 -0.90
CA PHE A 83 1.74 11.96 -2.11
C PHE A 83 2.06 13.14 -3.04
N THR A 84 1.14 14.10 -3.15
CA THR A 84 1.37 15.35 -3.89
C THR A 84 2.47 16.19 -3.24
N LEU A 85 2.46 16.31 -1.92
CA LEU A 85 3.48 17.05 -1.17
C LEU A 85 4.87 16.41 -1.35
N TRP A 86 4.95 15.10 -1.31
CA TRP A 86 6.21 14.38 -1.53
C TRP A 86 6.79 14.70 -2.91
N GLY A 87 5.97 14.63 -3.95
CA GLY A 87 6.37 15.01 -5.31
C GLY A 87 6.82 16.46 -5.43
N LYS A 88 6.09 17.38 -4.80
CA LYS A 88 6.43 18.81 -4.83
C LYS A 88 7.70 19.17 -4.04
N LYS A 89 7.88 18.56 -2.87
CA LYS A 89 8.98 18.91 -1.96
C LYS A 89 10.29 18.20 -2.30
N TRP A 90 10.22 16.94 -2.74
CA TRP A 90 11.40 16.12 -2.94
C TRP A 90 11.57 15.59 -4.38
N GLY A 91 10.60 15.86 -5.26
CA GLY A 91 10.65 15.49 -6.68
C GLY A 91 10.16 14.07 -6.97
N PRO A 92 10.54 13.51 -8.13
CA PRO A 92 10.05 12.22 -8.59
C PRO A 92 10.22 11.09 -7.58
N THR A 93 9.16 10.31 -7.40
CA THR A 93 9.08 9.24 -6.41
C THR A 93 8.77 7.91 -7.08
N ILE A 94 9.49 6.87 -6.68
CA ILE A 94 9.14 5.48 -6.96
C ILE A 94 8.27 4.99 -5.80
N PHE A 95 7.05 4.57 -6.10
CA PHE A 95 6.15 3.93 -5.15
C PHE A 95 6.37 2.42 -5.19
N LEU A 96 6.74 1.85 -4.05
CA LEU A 96 7.07 0.44 -3.88
C LEU A 96 6.23 -0.17 -2.75
N GLY A 97 5.58 -1.26 -3.03
CA GLY A 97 5.00 -2.14 -2.01
C GLY A 97 5.45 -3.58 -2.23
N TRP A 98 5.06 -4.49 -1.36
CA TRP A 98 5.35 -5.91 -1.49
C TRP A 98 4.13 -6.66 -2.00
N SER A 99 4.20 -7.21 -3.21
CA SER A 99 3.05 -7.84 -3.90
C SER A 99 1.86 -6.89 -4.13
N ASN A 100 2.14 -5.60 -4.24
CA ASN A 100 1.15 -4.53 -4.15
C ASN A 100 0.41 -4.21 -5.45
N ILE A 101 0.96 -4.51 -6.64
CA ILE A 101 0.36 -4.09 -7.92
C ILE A 101 -1.03 -4.69 -8.11
N GLY A 102 -1.23 -5.95 -7.70
CA GLY A 102 -2.51 -6.63 -7.86
C GLY A 102 -3.53 -6.37 -6.75
N PHE A 103 -3.14 -5.74 -5.65
CA PHE A 103 -4.00 -5.53 -4.50
C PHE A 103 -3.97 -4.08 -4.00
N ASP A 104 -2.91 -3.64 -3.33
CA ASP A 104 -2.84 -2.31 -2.68
C ASP A 104 -3.01 -1.18 -3.67
N ASP A 105 -2.24 -1.22 -4.76
CA ASP A 105 -2.26 -0.19 -5.78
C ASP A 105 -3.58 -0.20 -6.57
N GLU A 106 -4.12 -1.38 -6.83
CA GLU A 106 -5.41 -1.53 -7.49
C GLU A 106 -6.55 -1.05 -6.60
N MET A 107 -6.51 -1.34 -5.29
CA MET A 107 -7.50 -0.85 -4.34
C MET A 107 -7.42 0.68 -4.21
N LEU A 108 -6.22 1.24 -4.03
CA LEU A 108 -6.04 2.69 -3.96
C LEU A 108 -6.55 3.38 -5.24
N ARG A 109 -6.25 2.82 -6.39
CA ARG A 109 -6.72 3.32 -7.69
C ARG A 109 -8.25 3.36 -7.76
N LYS A 110 -8.93 2.28 -7.35
CA LYS A 110 -10.39 2.18 -7.35
C LYS A 110 -11.03 3.14 -6.35
N GLU A 111 -10.48 3.22 -5.16
CA GLU A 111 -10.97 4.11 -4.11
C GLU A 111 -10.82 5.60 -4.52
N PHE A 112 -9.70 5.96 -5.13
CA PHE A 112 -9.51 7.31 -5.67
C PHE A 112 -10.52 7.61 -6.79
N PHE A 113 -10.74 6.67 -7.71
CA PHE A 113 -11.73 6.83 -8.76
C PHE A 113 -13.15 7.01 -8.20
N LYS A 114 -13.56 6.17 -7.23
CA LYS A 114 -14.85 6.30 -6.54
C LYS A 114 -14.98 7.64 -5.80
N GLY A 115 -13.88 8.12 -5.21
CA GLY A 115 -13.80 9.40 -4.51
C GLY A 115 -13.67 10.64 -5.42
N ILE A 116 -13.78 10.48 -6.76
CA ILE A 116 -13.58 11.54 -7.77
C ILE A 116 -12.21 12.19 -7.63
N ARG A 117 -11.17 11.38 -7.38
CA ARG A 117 -9.76 11.76 -7.28
C ARG A 117 -8.97 11.17 -8.43
N TYR A 118 -7.78 11.69 -8.66
CA TYR A 118 -6.92 11.19 -9.73
C TYR A 118 -6.37 9.78 -9.39
N PRO A 119 -6.79 8.73 -10.12
CA PRO A 119 -6.55 7.33 -9.70
C PRO A 119 -5.12 6.82 -9.97
N TYR A 120 -4.28 7.59 -10.64
CA TYR A 120 -2.93 7.15 -11.05
C TYR A 120 -1.80 7.90 -10.31
N ILE A 121 -2.06 8.40 -9.12
CA ILE A 121 -1.12 9.24 -8.37
C ILE A 121 0.23 8.55 -8.13
N THR A 122 0.24 7.24 -7.94
CA THR A 122 1.46 6.44 -7.74
C THR A 122 2.25 6.21 -9.03
N ASN A 123 1.59 6.31 -10.19
CA ASN A 123 2.20 5.99 -11.50
C ASN A 123 2.12 7.10 -12.55
N ALA A 124 1.56 8.26 -12.20
CA ALA A 124 1.56 9.41 -13.10
C ALA A 124 2.95 10.02 -13.21
N SER A 125 3.39 10.28 -14.45
CA SER A 125 4.68 10.96 -14.66
C SER A 125 4.77 12.24 -13.81
N PRO A 126 5.89 12.48 -13.12
CA PRO A 126 7.16 11.75 -13.16
C PRO A 126 7.29 10.55 -12.21
N ASN A 127 6.25 10.23 -11.45
CA ASN A 127 6.24 9.10 -10.51
C ASN A 127 6.24 7.75 -11.26
N LYS A 128 6.73 6.72 -10.58
CA LYS A 128 6.72 5.33 -11.04
C LYS A 128 6.27 4.43 -9.91
N ARG A 129 5.63 3.31 -10.24
CA ARG A 129 5.29 2.26 -9.29
C ARG A 129 6.04 0.97 -9.62
N HIS A 130 6.45 0.27 -8.59
CA HIS A 130 7.11 -1.03 -8.69
C HIS A 130 6.59 -1.97 -7.61
N ASP A 131 6.79 -3.25 -7.83
CA ASP A 131 6.42 -4.31 -6.91
C ASP A 131 7.69 -5.01 -6.41
N GLY A 132 7.90 -4.99 -5.10
CA GLY A 132 9.09 -5.54 -4.46
C GLY A 132 9.26 -7.04 -4.72
N ILE A 133 8.18 -7.82 -4.71
CA ILE A 133 8.26 -9.26 -4.98
C ILE A 133 8.67 -9.55 -6.43
N ASN A 134 8.24 -8.72 -7.39
CA ASN A 134 8.62 -8.88 -8.79
C ASN A 134 10.08 -8.50 -9.03
N ILE A 135 10.58 -7.48 -8.32
CA ILE A 135 12.01 -7.13 -8.34
C ILE A 135 12.83 -8.27 -7.74
N ALA A 136 12.42 -8.79 -6.57
CA ALA A 136 13.09 -9.91 -5.91
C ALA A 136 13.13 -11.18 -6.78
N ARG A 137 11.99 -11.52 -7.44
CA ARG A 137 11.92 -12.65 -8.38
C ARG A 137 12.84 -12.45 -9.60
N GLY A 138 12.89 -11.23 -10.13
CA GLY A 138 13.77 -10.90 -11.24
C GLY A 138 15.26 -11.04 -10.84
N ALA A 139 15.64 -10.51 -9.69
CA ALA A 139 17.00 -10.65 -9.16
C ALA A 139 17.38 -12.12 -8.94
N TYR A 140 16.51 -12.91 -8.31
CA TYR A 140 16.70 -14.35 -8.08
C TYR A 140 16.81 -15.15 -9.39
N ALA A 141 16.05 -14.78 -10.42
CA ALA A 141 16.12 -15.45 -11.73
C ALA A 141 17.48 -15.21 -12.44
N LEU A 142 18.11 -14.05 -12.19
CA LEU A 142 19.42 -13.71 -12.75
C LEU A 142 20.57 -14.30 -11.92
N ASP A 143 20.45 -14.32 -10.61
CA ASP A 143 21.39 -14.94 -9.69
C ASP A 143 20.65 -15.57 -8.50
N PRO A 144 20.48 -16.91 -8.47
CA PRO A 144 19.80 -17.60 -7.36
C PRO A 144 20.47 -17.45 -5.98
N ASN A 145 21.70 -16.94 -5.92
CA ASN A 145 22.41 -16.73 -4.65
C ASN A 145 22.19 -15.33 -4.06
N VAL A 146 21.54 -14.44 -4.80
CA VAL A 146 21.34 -13.04 -4.38
C VAL A 146 20.36 -12.89 -3.22
N LEU A 147 19.44 -13.85 -3.06
CA LEU A 147 18.41 -13.85 -2.01
C LEU A 147 18.33 -15.23 -1.34
N GLU A 148 18.22 -15.23 -0.01
CA GLU A 148 17.92 -16.45 0.74
C GLU A 148 16.50 -16.90 0.47
N THR A 149 16.32 -18.21 0.28
CA THR A 149 15.01 -18.83 0.11
C THR A 149 14.81 -19.94 1.14
N GLU A 150 13.55 -20.18 1.47
CA GLU A 150 13.13 -21.34 2.27
C GLU A 150 11.99 -22.07 1.55
N ILE A 151 11.74 -23.32 1.92
CA ILE A 151 10.67 -24.12 1.36
C ILE A 151 9.43 -23.97 2.25
N ASN A 152 8.32 -23.48 1.70
CA ASN A 152 7.06 -23.37 2.42
C ASN A 152 6.35 -24.73 2.57
N ALA A 153 5.24 -24.76 3.33
CA ALA A 153 4.45 -25.96 3.56
C ALA A 153 3.84 -26.59 2.29
N LYS A 154 3.81 -25.84 1.16
CA LYS A 154 3.36 -26.35 -0.15
C LYS A 154 4.51 -26.82 -1.03
N ASN A 155 5.71 -26.99 -0.48
CA ASN A 155 6.93 -27.38 -1.17
C ASN A 155 7.38 -26.41 -2.28
N ASN A 156 7.07 -25.13 -2.14
CA ASN A 156 7.51 -24.08 -3.04
C ASN A 156 8.62 -23.23 -2.40
N PRO A 157 9.65 -22.79 -3.16
CA PRO A 157 10.62 -21.82 -2.65
C PRO A 157 9.93 -20.46 -2.45
N VAL A 158 10.16 -19.87 -1.29
CA VAL A 158 9.75 -18.51 -0.92
C VAL A 158 10.95 -17.73 -0.41
N PHE A 159 10.95 -16.42 -0.61
CA PHE A 159 12.02 -15.59 -0.08
C PHE A 159 11.94 -15.56 1.45
N LYS A 160 13.09 -15.71 2.09
CA LYS A 160 13.22 -15.54 3.53
C LYS A 160 13.26 -14.05 3.83
N LEU A 161 12.21 -13.54 4.48
CA LEU A 161 12.05 -12.14 4.87
C LEU A 161 12.43 -11.91 6.31
#